data_a4b2c701bf88f0a5ab8d29765f405dee
#
_entry.id   a4b2c701bf88f0a5ab8d29765f405dee
#
_cell.length_a   1.000
_cell.length_b   1.000
_cell.length_c   1.000
_cell.angle_alpha   90.00
_cell.angle_beta   90.00
_cell.angle_gamma   90.00
#
_symmetry.space_group_name_H-M   'P 1'
#
loop_
_entity.id
_entity.type
_entity.pdbx_description
1 polymer ?
#
loop_
_entity_poly.entity_id
_entity_poly.type
_entity_poly.pdbx_seq_one_letter_code
_entity_poly.pdbx_strand_id
1 'polypeptide(L)'
;RKKFKDKDLLWLFDDIIDSADGLPIGNYLSQYLANFYLTYFDHWIKEVQGVTDYFRYADDMVFLSDSKSFLHKLLHNIKKYLTEKLNLTVKENYQVFLVESRGIDFLGYVSFHDRIRIRKKTKQNFARKLKRGADKSTIYSYLGLLKHGNCINLKNKL
;
A
#
# COMPACT_ATOMS: atom_id res chain seq x y z
N ARG A 1 -8.13 -9.60 -22.75
CA ARG A 1 -8.87 -10.32 -23.86
C ARG A 1 -8.86 -11.84 -23.69
N LYS A 2 -7.83 -12.45 -23.09
CA LYS A 2 -7.81 -13.92 -22.88
C LYS A 2 -8.84 -14.41 -21.86
N LYS A 3 -9.23 -13.59 -20.86
CA LYS A 3 -10.17 -13.97 -19.78
C LYS A 3 -11.59 -13.44 -19.99
N PHE A 4 -11.76 -12.38 -20.73
CA PHE A 4 -13.06 -11.78 -21.05
C PHE A 4 -13.34 -11.91 -22.54
N LYS A 5 -14.52 -12.43 -22.90
CA LYS A 5 -14.94 -12.66 -24.30
C LYS A 5 -16.07 -11.74 -24.73
N ASP A 6 -16.77 -11.13 -23.80
CA ASP A 6 -17.86 -10.20 -24.07
C ASP A 6 -17.30 -8.95 -24.77
N LYS A 7 -17.83 -8.64 -25.94
CA LYS A 7 -17.32 -7.55 -26.81
C LYS A 7 -17.64 -6.18 -26.24
N ASP A 8 -18.81 -6.00 -25.64
CA ASP A 8 -19.25 -4.70 -25.11
C ASP A 8 -18.44 -4.36 -23.85
N LEU A 9 -18.16 -5.38 -23.01
CA LEU A 9 -17.29 -5.23 -21.86
C LEU A 9 -15.84 -4.91 -22.26
N LEU A 10 -15.32 -5.56 -23.29
CA LEU A 10 -13.99 -5.29 -23.82
C LEU A 10 -13.89 -3.87 -24.40
N TRP A 11 -14.90 -3.44 -25.14
CA TRP A 11 -14.99 -2.08 -25.66
C TRP A 11 -15.00 -1.05 -24.51
N LEU A 12 -15.81 -1.27 -23.48
CA LEU A 12 -15.85 -0.40 -22.30
C LEU A 12 -14.48 -0.30 -21.59
N PHE A 13 -13.77 -1.42 -21.47
CA PHE A 13 -12.42 -1.42 -20.90
C PHE A 13 -11.42 -0.65 -21.76
N ASP A 14 -11.47 -0.83 -23.08
CA ASP A 14 -10.61 -0.10 -24.01
C ASP A 14 -10.91 1.41 -23.91
N ASP A 15 -12.19 1.84 -23.93
CA ASP A 15 -12.60 3.24 -23.77
C ASP A 15 -12.11 3.87 -22.45
N ILE A 16 -12.22 3.15 -21.33
CA ILE A 16 -11.73 3.61 -20.02
C ILE A 16 -10.20 3.73 -20.00
N ILE A 17 -9.48 2.75 -20.56
CA ILE A 17 -8.01 2.74 -20.57
C ILE A 17 -7.49 3.86 -21.49
N ASP A 18 -8.11 4.07 -22.64
CA ASP A 18 -7.70 5.07 -23.62
C ASP A 18 -8.11 6.50 -23.22
N SER A 19 -8.95 6.65 -22.17
CA SER A 19 -9.41 7.97 -21.70
C SER A 19 -8.31 8.84 -21.05
N ALA A 20 -7.14 8.27 -20.74
CA ALA A 20 -6.01 8.99 -20.17
C ALA A 20 -4.69 8.32 -20.55
N ASP A 21 -3.59 9.08 -20.47
CA ASP A 21 -2.24 8.52 -20.58
C ASP A 21 -1.92 7.71 -19.30
N GLY A 22 -2.07 6.39 -19.39
CA GLY A 22 -2.04 5.45 -18.27
C GLY A 22 -3.42 5.20 -17.64
N LEU A 23 -3.44 4.69 -16.41
CA LEU A 23 -4.71 4.43 -15.71
C LEU A 23 -5.34 5.73 -15.21
N PRO A 24 -6.61 6.04 -15.58
CA PRO A 24 -7.25 7.29 -15.19
C PRO A 24 -7.40 7.41 -13.67
N ILE A 25 -6.92 8.53 -13.11
CA ILE A 25 -7.01 8.82 -11.68
C ILE A 25 -8.46 9.17 -11.31
N GLY A 26 -8.97 8.59 -10.21
CA GLY A 26 -10.33 8.84 -9.71
C GLY A 26 -11.39 7.91 -10.28
N ASN A 27 -11.08 7.08 -11.25
CA ASN A 27 -11.97 6.03 -11.70
C ASN A 27 -11.88 4.82 -10.77
N TYR A 28 -13.03 4.33 -10.30
CA TYR A 28 -13.10 3.17 -9.40
C TYR A 28 -12.48 1.91 -10.02
N LEU A 29 -12.67 1.71 -11.32
CA LEU A 29 -12.13 0.56 -12.05
C LEU A 29 -10.59 0.58 -12.14
N SER A 30 -9.97 1.74 -12.09
CA SER A 30 -8.50 1.87 -12.16
C SER A 30 -7.78 1.10 -11.06
N GLN A 31 -8.34 1.03 -9.85
CA GLN A 31 -7.76 0.24 -8.76
C GLN A 31 -7.80 -1.26 -9.06
N TYR A 32 -8.89 -1.75 -9.64
CA TYR A 32 -9.01 -3.16 -10.05
C TYR A 32 -8.05 -3.49 -11.18
N LEU A 33 -7.95 -2.63 -12.20
CA LEU A 33 -7.03 -2.81 -13.31
C LEU A 33 -5.57 -2.79 -12.85
N ALA A 34 -5.18 -1.87 -11.96
CA ALA A 34 -3.85 -1.82 -11.37
C ALA A 34 -3.52 -3.10 -10.59
N ASN A 35 -4.46 -3.57 -9.77
CA ASN A 35 -4.28 -4.81 -9.01
C ASN A 35 -4.20 -6.02 -9.94
N PHE A 36 -5.03 -6.06 -10.97
CA PHE A 36 -5.00 -7.12 -11.98
C PHE A 36 -3.67 -7.14 -12.76
N TYR A 37 -3.15 -5.96 -13.11
CA TYR A 37 -1.87 -5.82 -13.80
C TYR A 37 -0.69 -6.38 -13.00
N LEU A 38 -0.71 -6.21 -11.68
CA LEU A 38 0.33 -6.70 -10.77
C LEU A 38 0.11 -8.15 -10.29
N THR A 39 -0.98 -8.83 -10.69
CA THR A 39 -1.30 -10.19 -10.22
C THR A 39 -0.16 -11.18 -10.48
N TYR A 40 0.41 -11.16 -11.69
CA TYR A 40 1.53 -12.07 -12.04
C TYR A 40 2.80 -11.75 -11.27
N PHE A 41 3.03 -10.49 -10.94
CA PHE A 41 4.11 -10.06 -10.07
C PHE A 41 3.93 -10.60 -8.65
N ASP A 42 2.71 -10.53 -8.10
CA ASP A 42 2.40 -11.06 -6.76
C ASP A 42 2.65 -12.57 -6.68
N HIS A 43 2.22 -13.33 -7.70
CA HIS A 43 2.52 -14.76 -7.81
C HIS A 43 4.01 -15.03 -7.92
N TRP A 44 4.73 -14.27 -8.76
CA TRP A 44 6.17 -14.43 -8.91
C TRP A 44 6.93 -14.16 -7.60
N ILE A 45 6.53 -13.15 -6.82
CA ILE A 45 7.12 -12.88 -5.50
C ILE A 45 6.94 -14.09 -4.56
N LYS A 46 5.73 -14.65 -4.48
CA LYS A 46 5.42 -15.74 -3.56
C LYS A 46 5.97 -17.09 -4.02
N GLU A 47 5.79 -17.41 -5.28
CA GLU A 47 6.03 -18.75 -5.80
C GLU A 47 7.48 -18.92 -6.31
N VAL A 48 8.08 -17.88 -6.92
CA VAL A 48 9.40 -17.95 -7.52
C VAL A 48 10.48 -17.37 -6.60
N GLN A 49 10.20 -16.21 -5.96
CA GLN A 49 11.15 -15.62 -5.02
C GLN A 49 11.03 -16.20 -3.61
N GLY A 50 9.97 -16.97 -3.32
CA GLY A 50 9.76 -17.67 -2.05
C GLY A 50 9.50 -16.72 -0.86
N VAL A 51 8.97 -15.51 -1.11
CA VAL A 51 8.69 -14.54 -0.05
C VAL A 51 7.32 -14.79 0.55
N THR A 52 7.28 -15.31 1.77
CA THR A 52 6.05 -15.56 2.53
C THR A 52 5.44 -14.26 3.06
N ASP A 53 6.28 -13.41 3.63
CA ASP A 53 5.89 -12.17 4.30
C ASP A 53 5.96 -10.98 3.35
N TYR A 54 5.00 -10.96 2.44
CA TYR A 54 4.80 -9.95 1.42
C TYR A 54 3.40 -9.34 1.54
N PHE A 55 3.35 -8.03 1.64
CA PHE A 55 2.13 -7.24 1.73
C PHE A 55 2.12 -6.17 0.66
N ARG A 56 1.02 -6.03 -0.06
CA ARG A 56 0.82 -5.00 -1.07
C ARG A 56 -0.53 -4.31 -0.92
N TYR A 57 -0.52 -3.00 -1.02
CA TYR A 57 -1.71 -2.18 -1.16
C TYR A 57 -1.48 -1.19 -2.30
N ALA A 58 -2.16 -1.40 -3.41
CA ALA A 58 -1.94 -0.70 -4.67
C ALA A 58 -0.45 -0.74 -5.09
N ASP A 59 0.24 0.39 -5.08
CA ASP A 59 1.67 0.55 -5.40
C ASP A 59 2.59 0.45 -4.18
N ASP A 60 2.06 0.51 -2.97
CA ASP A 60 2.83 0.35 -1.74
C ASP A 60 3.09 -1.11 -1.43
N MET A 61 4.35 -1.49 -1.24
CA MET A 61 4.79 -2.87 -1.02
C MET A 61 5.70 -2.98 0.19
N VAL A 62 5.50 -4.02 1.00
CA VAL A 62 6.33 -4.36 2.16
C VAL A 62 6.78 -5.81 2.04
N PHE A 63 8.07 -6.04 2.24
CA PHE A 63 8.70 -7.35 2.25
C PHE A 63 9.44 -7.53 3.57
N LEU A 64 9.25 -8.65 4.26
CA LEU A 64 9.93 -8.95 5.51
C LEU A 64 10.84 -10.16 5.34
N SER A 65 11.99 -10.09 5.97
CA SER A 65 12.95 -11.20 6.05
C SER A 65 13.97 -10.93 7.15
N ASP A 66 14.49 -11.97 7.76
CA ASP A 66 15.59 -11.90 8.73
C ASP A 66 16.93 -11.61 8.06
N SER A 67 17.04 -11.80 6.75
CA SER A 67 18.26 -11.61 5.98
C SER A 67 18.23 -10.30 5.18
N LYS A 68 19.04 -9.32 5.61
CA LYS A 68 19.23 -8.06 4.88
C LYS A 68 19.82 -8.28 3.48
N SER A 69 20.73 -9.23 3.34
CA SER A 69 21.34 -9.57 2.04
C SER A 69 20.31 -10.15 1.07
N PHE A 70 19.40 -10.99 1.57
CA PHE A 70 18.27 -11.48 0.80
C PHE A 70 17.38 -10.34 0.31
N LEU A 71 17.02 -9.38 1.18
CA LEU A 71 16.20 -8.23 0.79
C LEU A 71 16.85 -7.37 -0.30
N HIS A 72 18.17 -7.17 -0.25
CA HIS A 72 18.89 -6.44 -1.32
C HIS A 72 18.88 -7.21 -2.65
N LYS A 73 19.08 -8.54 -2.62
CA LYS A 73 18.97 -9.39 -3.82
C LYS A 73 17.54 -9.39 -4.37
N LEU A 74 16.56 -9.52 -3.49
CA LEU A 74 15.14 -9.45 -3.86
C LEU A 74 14.80 -8.11 -4.53
N LEU A 75 15.25 -7.00 -3.97
CA LEU A 75 15.05 -5.67 -4.55
C LEU A 75 15.63 -5.55 -5.97
N HIS A 76 16.84 -6.10 -6.19
CA HIS A 76 17.44 -6.15 -7.52
C HIS A 76 16.54 -6.94 -8.50
N ASN A 77 16.08 -8.12 -8.09
CA ASN A 77 15.19 -8.97 -8.89
C ASN A 77 13.86 -8.30 -9.18
N ILE A 78 13.27 -7.59 -8.18
CA ILE A 78 12.03 -6.81 -8.33
C ILE A 78 12.21 -5.71 -9.37
N LYS A 79 13.29 -4.91 -9.28
CA LYS A 79 13.57 -3.84 -10.24
C LYS A 79 13.66 -4.41 -11.66
N LYS A 80 14.38 -5.50 -11.85
CA LYS A 80 14.51 -6.19 -13.13
C LYS A 80 13.16 -6.66 -13.67
N TYR A 81 12.39 -7.38 -12.83
CA TYR A 81 11.07 -7.89 -13.24
C TYR A 81 10.11 -6.77 -13.64
N LEU A 82 9.99 -5.73 -12.81
CA LEU A 82 9.09 -4.62 -13.07
C LEU A 82 9.44 -3.88 -14.36
N THR A 83 10.73 -3.64 -14.61
CA THR A 83 11.18 -2.97 -15.84
C THR A 83 10.98 -3.86 -17.07
N GLU A 84 11.43 -5.13 -17.04
CA GLU A 84 11.42 -5.99 -18.22
C GLU A 84 10.05 -6.58 -18.56
N LYS A 85 9.21 -6.85 -17.56
CA LYS A 85 7.92 -7.54 -17.77
C LYS A 85 6.71 -6.61 -17.73
N LEU A 86 6.80 -5.52 -16.98
CA LEU A 86 5.65 -4.65 -16.73
C LEU A 86 5.90 -3.19 -17.16
N ASN A 87 7.08 -2.86 -17.66
CA ASN A 87 7.47 -1.48 -18.01
C ASN A 87 7.20 -0.48 -16.85
N LEU A 88 7.44 -0.92 -15.61
CA LEU A 88 7.29 -0.14 -14.39
C LEU A 88 8.65 0.07 -13.72
N THR A 89 8.77 1.15 -12.96
CA THR A 89 9.98 1.48 -12.20
C THR A 89 9.70 1.53 -10.70
N VAL A 90 10.67 1.11 -9.90
CA VAL A 90 10.62 1.29 -8.44
C VAL A 90 11.05 2.72 -8.11
N LYS A 91 10.24 3.43 -7.30
CA LYS A 91 10.60 4.77 -6.79
C LYS A 91 11.92 4.69 -6.00
N GLU A 92 12.76 5.70 -6.10
CA GLU A 92 14.08 5.71 -5.45
C GLU A 92 14.02 5.85 -3.91
N ASN A 93 12.88 6.22 -3.36
CA ASN A 93 12.67 6.36 -1.92
C ASN A 93 12.43 5.03 -1.17
N TYR A 94 12.67 3.87 -1.82
CA TYR A 94 12.62 2.57 -1.15
C TYR A 94 13.65 2.50 -0.01
N GLN A 95 13.37 1.66 1.00
CA GLN A 95 14.19 1.57 2.19
C GLN A 95 14.33 0.13 2.65
N VAL A 96 15.54 -0.27 3.05
CA VAL A 96 15.83 -1.54 3.72
C VAL A 96 16.40 -1.24 5.10
N PHE A 97 15.67 -1.58 6.16
CA PHE A 97 16.03 -1.22 7.53
C PHE A 97 15.52 -2.27 8.54
N LEU A 98 16.05 -2.22 9.76
CA LEU A 98 15.60 -3.03 10.87
C LEU A 98 14.28 -2.47 11.44
N VAL A 99 13.30 -3.35 11.67
CA VAL A 99 11.96 -2.96 12.15
C VAL A 99 12.04 -2.24 13.50
N GLU A 100 12.92 -2.69 14.40
CA GLU A 100 13.11 -2.09 15.73
C GLU A 100 13.57 -0.63 15.67
N SER A 101 14.31 -0.24 14.63
CA SER A 101 14.89 1.10 14.54
C SER A 101 13.84 2.21 14.38
N ARG A 102 12.78 1.97 13.61
CA ARG A 102 11.76 2.99 13.33
C ARG A 102 10.37 2.47 13.01
N GLY A 103 10.19 1.14 12.93
CA GLY A 103 8.94 0.51 12.55
C GLY A 103 8.62 0.65 11.05
N ILE A 104 7.65 -0.12 10.60
CA ILE A 104 7.18 -0.15 9.20
C ILE A 104 6.01 0.81 9.07
N ASP A 105 6.18 1.87 8.29
CA ASP A 105 5.12 2.82 7.97
C ASP A 105 4.30 2.32 6.78
N PHE A 106 3.13 1.75 7.08
CA PHE A 106 2.23 1.17 6.07
C PHE A 106 0.77 1.47 6.41
N LEU A 107 0.00 1.91 5.43
CA LEU A 107 -1.45 2.22 5.54
C LEU A 107 -1.82 3.18 6.69
N GLY A 108 -0.94 4.11 7.02
CA GLY A 108 -1.21 5.11 8.08
C GLY A 108 -0.83 4.67 9.48
N TYR A 109 -0.28 3.47 9.62
CA TYR A 109 0.24 2.92 10.87
C TYR A 109 1.75 2.72 10.79
N VAL A 110 2.39 2.73 11.95
CA VAL A 110 3.80 2.36 12.11
C VAL A 110 3.84 1.12 12.98
N SER A 111 4.14 -0.03 12.36
CA SER A 111 4.17 -1.35 12.99
C SER A 111 5.58 -1.68 13.47
N PHE A 112 5.68 -2.10 14.72
CA PHE A 112 6.86 -2.67 15.36
C PHE A 112 6.57 -4.14 15.69
N HIS A 113 7.53 -4.89 16.20
CA HIS A 113 7.30 -6.27 16.62
C HIS A 113 6.31 -6.39 17.80
N ASP A 114 6.33 -5.43 18.72
CA ASP A 114 5.58 -5.44 19.97
C ASP A 114 4.36 -4.49 19.99
N ARG A 115 4.27 -3.57 19.03
CA ARG A 115 3.23 -2.52 19.05
C ARG A 115 2.93 -1.93 17.67
N ILE A 116 1.71 -1.43 17.52
CA ILE A 116 1.27 -0.66 16.35
C ILE A 116 0.95 0.76 16.78
N ARG A 117 1.53 1.75 16.12
CA ARG A 117 1.29 3.18 16.36
C ARG A 117 0.62 3.81 15.15
N ILE A 118 -0.21 4.81 15.38
CA ILE A 118 -0.69 5.66 14.30
C ILE A 118 0.41 6.62 13.87
N ARG A 119 0.51 6.86 12.58
CA ARG A 119 1.44 7.80 11.96
C ARG A 119 1.38 9.17 12.66
N LYS A 120 2.55 9.76 12.96
CA LYS A 120 2.66 11.06 13.67
C LYS A 120 1.81 12.16 13.01
N LYS A 121 1.83 12.26 11.68
CA LYS A 121 1.04 13.22 10.90
C LYS A 121 -0.46 13.07 11.14
N THR A 122 -0.97 11.83 11.20
CA THR A 122 -2.39 11.54 11.48
C THR A 122 -2.78 12.00 12.89
N LYS A 123 -1.95 11.72 13.90
CA LYS A 123 -2.15 12.22 15.28
C LYS A 123 -2.19 13.75 15.34
N GLN A 124 -1.25 14.42 14.68
CA GLN A 124 -1.16 15.88 14.67
C GLN A 124 -2.37 16.51 13.96
N ASN A 125 -2.81 15.91 12.84
CA ASN A 125 -4.00 16.34 12.12
C ASN A 125 -5.26 16.22 12.99
N PHE A 126 -5.39 15.11 13.70
CA PHE A 126 -6.50 14.91 14.62
C PHE A 126 -6.51 15.93 15.75
N ALA A 127 -5.38 16.11 16.43
CA ALA A 127 -5.25 17.12 17.50
C ALA A 127 -5.58 18.54 17.01
N ARG A 128 -5.18 18.91 15.77
CA ARG A 128 -5.51 20.22 15.18
C ARG A 128 -7.00 20.35 14.90
N LYS A 129 -7.66 19.29 14.40
CA LYS A 129 -9.11 19.31 14.14
C LYS A 129 -9.90 19.41 15.43
N LEU A 130 -9.52 18.69 16.48
CA LEU A 130 -10.16 18.80 17.79
C LEU A 130 -10.09 20.23 18.35
N LYS A 131 -8.91 20.88 18.29
CA LYS A 131 -8.75 22.28 18.73
C LYS A 131 -9.61 23.29 17.95
N ARG A 132 -9.99 22.96 16.72
CA ARG A 132 -10.84 23.79 15.85
C ARG A 132 -12.33 23.48 15.98
N GLY A 133 -12.74 22.60 16.90
CA GLY A 133 -14.13 22.19 17.07
C GLY A 133 -14.58 21.17 16.02
N ALA A 134 -13.89 20.04 15.96
CA ALA A 134 -14.24 18.95 15.03
C ALA A 134 -15.69 18.47 15.27
N ASP A 135 -16.40 18.22 14.18
CA ASP A 135 -17.73 17.64 14.19
C ASP A 135 -17.69 16.16 14.64
N LYS A 136 -18.85 15.65 15.08
CA LYS A 136 -18.98 14.26 15.56
C LYS A 136 -18.51 13.23 14.52
N SER A 137 -18.82 13.42 13.25
CA SER A 137 -18.43 12.51 12.16
C SER A 137 -16.90 12.40 12.05
N THR A 138 -16.21 13.54 12.08
CA THR A 138 -14.73 13.59 12.11
C THR A 138 -14.18 12.86 13.32
N ILE A 139 -14.74 13.06 14.52
CA ILE A 139 -14.28 12.39 15.74
C ILE A 139 -14.46 10.87 15.63
N TYR A 140 -15.61 10.38 15.20
CA TYR A 140 -15.87 8.95 15.02
C TYR A 140 -14.95 8.31 13.97
N SER A 141 -14.65 9.01 12.88
CA SER A 141 -13.67 8.54 11.86
C SER A 141 -12.28 8.33 12.46
N TYR A 142 -11.80 9.28 13.26
CA TYR A 142 -10.50 9.12 13.94
C TYR A 142 -10.52 8.06 15.04
N LEU A 143 -11.63 7.92 15.79
CA LEU A 143 -11.80 6.82 16.76
C LEU A 143 -11.73 5.45 16.10
N GLY A 144 -12.29 5.30 14.90
CA GLY A 144 -12.14 4.10 14.09
C GLY A 144 -10.67 3.76 13.80
N LEU A 145 -9.87 4.75 13.38
CA LEU A 145 -8.43 4.58 13.18
C LEU A 145 -7.69 4.23 14.49
N LEU A 146 -8.04 4.89 15.60
CA LEU A 146 -7.43 4.64 16.92
C LEU A 146 -7.71 3.23 17.46
N LYS A 147 -8.76 2.56 16.99
CA LYS A 147 -9.15 1.21 17.43
C LYS A 147 -8.09 0.15 17.07
N HIS A 148 -7.41 0.33 15.94
CA HIS A 148 -6.45 -0.63 15.41
C HIS A 148 -4.99 -0.38 15.84
N GLY A 149 -4.74 0.60 16.70
CA GLY A 149 -3.40 0.92 17.23
C GLY A 149 -3.35 0.94 18.75
N ASN A 150 -2.15 0.84 19.30
CA ASN A 150 -1.91 0.99 20.76
C ASN A 150 -2.07 2.48 21.15
N CYS A 151 -3.29 3.00 21.13
CA CYS A 151 -3.59 4.42 21.28
C CYS A 151 -4.41 4.76 22.55
N ILE A 152 -4.29 3.96 23.61
CA ILE A 152 -5.05 4.11 24.88
C ILE A 152 -4.92 5.54 25.42
N ASN A 153 -3.71 6.08 25.51
CA ASN A 153 -3.49 7.45 26.02
C ASN A 153 -4.11 8.56 25.14
N LEU A 154 -4.39 8.30 23.87
CA LEU A 154 -5.02 9.26 22.97
C LEU A 154 -6.54 9.18 23.10
N LYS A 155 -7.08 7.99 23.34
CA LYS A 155 -8.51 7.78 23.58
C LYS A 155 -8.97 8.44 24.89
N ASN A 156 -8.12 8.39 25.92
CA ASN A 156 -8.42 8.97 27.23
C ASN A 156 -8.36 10.52 27.25
N LYS A 157 -7.96 11.17 26.16
CA LYS A 157 -7.93 12.64 26.01
C LYS A 157 -9.10 13.19 25.19
N LEU A 158 -10.01 12.33 24.77
CA LEU A 158 -11.25 12.64 24.03
C LEU A 158 -12.45 12.62 24.93
#